data_e5e7da3e99d503cad74ab973ab0fbc6d
#
_entry.id   e5e7da3e99d503cad74ab973ab0fbc6d
#
_cell.length_a   1.000
_cell.length_b   1.000
_cell.length_c   1.000
_cell.angle_alpha   90.00
_cell.angle_beta   90.00
_cell.angle_gamma   90.00
#
_symmetry.space_group_name_H-M   'P 1'
#
loop_
_entity.id
_entity.type
_entity.pdbx_description
1 polymer ?
#
loop_
_entity_poly.entity_id
_entity_poly.type
_entity_poly.pdbx_seq_one_letter_code
_entity_poly.pdbx_strand_id
1 'polypeptide(L)'
;MVTMIETLIETGNAYASDGHVFFDVSTYEDYGKLSGNTMDALRGGDRVGEGEVARKKNAADFVLWKPELDGVGWDAPFGRGRPGWHIECSAMAKATLGEVIDIHCGGVDPVSYTHLTLPTIYSV
;
A
#
# COMPACT_ATOMS: atom_id res chain seq x y z
N MET A 1 -1.64 10.85 -5.40
CA MET A 1 -1.92 9.76 -4.43
C MET A 1 -3.41 9.39 -4.41
N VAL A 2 -4.33 10.34 -4.16
CA VAL A 2 -5.77 10.03 -4.12
C VAL A 2 -6.23 9.33 -5.38
N THR A 3 -5.99 9.89 -6.57
CA THR A 3 -6.33 9.27 -7.85
C THR A 3 -5.75 7.86 -8.03
N MET A 4 -4.55 7.63 -7.53
CA MET A 4 -3.91 6.31 -7.56
C MET A 4 -4.67 5.30 -6.70
N ILE A 5 -5.11 5.72 -5.51
CA ILE A 5 -5.92 4.88 -4.62
C ILE A 5 -7.30 4.59 -5.24
N GLU A 6 -7.93 5.60 -5.86
CA GLU A 6 -9.20 5.43 -6.57
C GLU A 6 -9.08 4.37 -7.67
N THR A 7 -8.03 4.46 -8.49
CA THR A 7 -7.76 3.45 -9.53
C THR A 7 -7.61 2.05 -8.93
N LEU A 8 -6.88 1.90 -7.81
CA LEU A 8 -6.72 0.61 -7.15
C LEU A 8 -8.03 0.04 -6.60
N ILE A 9 -8.92 0.91 -6.12
CA ILE A 9 -10.26 0.49 -5.68
C ILE A 9 -11.10 0.05 -6.89
N GLU A 10 -11.08 0.81 -7.98
CA GLU A 10 -11.81 0.51 -9.21
C GLU A 10 -11.37 -0.80 -9.86
N THR A 11 -10.06 -1.08 -9.84
CA THR A 11 -9.49 -2.33 -10.36
C THR A 11 -9.64 -3.52 -9.42
N GLY A 12 -10.16 -3.29 -8.19
CA GLY A 12 -10.37 -4.35 -7.21
C GLY A 12 -9.12 -4.76 -6.42
N ASN A 13 -8.03 -4.01 -6.56
CA ASN A 13 -6.77 -4.27 -5.84
C ASN A 13 -6.71 -3.59 -4.46
N ALA A 14 -7.67 -2.73 -4.16
CA ALA A 14 -7.78 -2.07 -2.86
C ALA A 14 -9.24 -2.08 -2.38
N TYR A 15 -9.41 -1.96 -1.08
CA TYR A 15 -10.73 -1.90 -0.44
C TYR A 15 -10.75 -0.91 0.71
N ALA A 16 -11.92 -0.29 0.91
CA ALA A 16 -12.16 0.58 2.05
C ALA A 16 -12.70 -0.23 3.24
N SER A 17 -12.23 0.09 4.44
CA SER A 17 -12.70 -0.47 5.69
C SER A 17 -12.57 0.55 6.81
N ASP A 18 -13.69 1.00 7.37
CA ASP A 18 -13.77 1.89 8.52
C ASP A 18 -12.89 3.15 8.37
N GLY A 19 -13.05 3.86 7.23
CA GLY A 19 -12.30 5.07 6.90
C GLY A 19 -10.85 4.86 6.46
N HIS A 20 -10.34 3.62 6.54
CA HIS A 20 -9.05 3.23 5.97
C HIS A 20 -9.23 2.72 4.54
N VAL A 21 -8.17 2.78 3.75
CA VAL A 21 -8.07 2.03 2.50
C VAL A 21 -6.85 1.12 2.57
N PHE A 22 -7.04 -0.15 2.26
CA PHE A 22 -5.99 -1.16 2.26
C PHE A 22 -5.76 -1.70 0.85
N PHE A 23 -4.52 -2.03 0.55
CA PHE A 23 -4.18 -2.84 -0.61
C PHE A 23 -4.42 -4.30 -0.29
N ASP A 24 -5.15 -4.99 -1.16
CA ASP A 24 -5.44 -6.42 -1.05
C ASP A 24 -4.33 -7.21 -1.74
N VAL A 25 -3.38 -7.72 -0.96
CA VAL A 25 -2.22 -8.44 -1.50
C VAL A 25 -2.60 -9.75 -2.21
N SER A 26 -3.77 -10.31 -1.91
CA SER A 26 -4.25 -11.53 -2.55
C SER A 26 -4.65 -11.33 -4.01
N THR A 27 -4.87 -10.08 -4.43
CA THR A 27 -5.22 -9.73 -5.81
C THR A 27 -4.00 -9.59 -6.73
N TYR A 28 -2.80 -9.67 -6.18
CA TYR A 28 -1.56 -9.55 -6.93
C TYR A 28 -0.73 -10.83 -6.82
N GLU A 29 -0.78 -11.68 -7.84
CA GLU A 29 -0.15 -13.01 -7.85
C GLU A 29 1.37 -12.97 -7.67
N ASP A 30 2.03 -11.92 -8.15
CA ASP A 30 3.48 -11.74 -8.07
C ASP A 30 3.95 -11.08 -6.76
N TYR A 31 3.03 -10.84 -5.79
CA TYR A 31 3.39 -10.23 -4.53
C TYR A 31 4.40 -11.09 -3.74
N GLY A 32 5.52 -10.46 -3.37
CA GLY A 32 6.62 -11.16 -2.69
C GLY A 32 7.62 -11.85 -3.61
N LYS A 33 7.37 -11.94 -4.93
CA LYS A 33 8.24 -12.64 -5.88
C LYS A 33 9.63 -12.00 -5.97
N LEU A 34 9.70 -10.67 -5.95
CA LEU A 34 10.97 -9.94 -6.00
C LEU A 34 11.78 -10.12 -4.71
N SER A 35 11.14 -10.10 -3.56
CA SER A 35 11.80 -10.23 -2.25
C SER A 35 12.10 -11.68 -1.87
N GLY A 36 11.50 -12.65 -2.55
CA GLY A 36 11.55 -14.06 -2.18
C GLY A 36 10.76 -14.43 -0.93
N ASN A 37 9.97 -13.48 -0.39
CA ASN A 37 9.16 -13.72 0.79
C ASN A 37 7.86 -14.44 0.42
N THR A 38 7.52 -15.45 1.19
CA THR A 38 6.22 -16.11 1.09
C THR A 38 5.15 -15.29 1.82
N MET A 39 3.88 -15.45 1.42
CA MET A 39 2.74 -14.80 2.10
C MET A 39 2.70 -15.11 3.61
N ASP A 40 3.15 -16.29 4.03
CA ASP A 40 3.23 -16.68 5.43
C ASP A 40 4.32 -15.92 6.20
N ALA A 41 5.45 -15.62 5.58
CA ALA A 41 6.51 -14.82 6.17
C ALA A 41 6.11 -13.34 6.34
N LEU A 42 5.20 -12.84 5.50
CA LEU A 42 4.70 -11.46 5.56
C LEU A 42 3.65 -11.21 6.66
N ARG A 43 3.14 -12.27 7.30
CA ARG A 43 2.16 -12.19 8.39
C ARG A 43 2.74 -11.68 9.72
N GLY A 44 4.05 -11.55 9.85
CA GLY A 44 4.76 -11.26 11.09
C GLY A 44 5.19 -9.81 11.33
N GLY A 45 4.61 -8.82 10.65
CA GLY A 45 4.98 -7.41 10.81
C GLY A 45 4.48 -6.79 12.12
N ASP A 46 5.32 -6.75 13.13
CA ASP A 46 5.05 -6.30 14.52
C ASP A 46 4.71 -4.80 14.71
N ARG A 47 4.54 -4.01 13.66
CA ARG A 47 4.31 -2.55 13.76
C ARG A 47 2.89 -2.10 13.49
N VAL A 48 1.97 -3.03 13.37
CA VAL A 48 0.55 -2.72 13.10
C VAL A 48 -0.22 -2.75 14.40
N GLY A 49 -0.88 -1.65 14.76
CA GLY A 49 -1.72 -1.59 15.95
C GLY A 49 -2.85 -2.64 15.90
N GLU A 50 -3.19 -3.26 17.02
CA GLU A 50 -4.22 -4.31 17.12
C GLU A 50 -5.54 -3.93 16.44
N GLY A 51 -5.94 -2.67 16.53
CA GLY A 51 -7.14 -2.15 15.87
C GLY A 51 -7.06 -2.08 14.35
N GLU A 52 -5.87 -1.99 13.77
CA GLU A 52 -5.66 -1.97 12.31
C GLU A 52 -5.71 -3.39 11.74
N VAL A 53 -5.20 -4.37 12.48
CA VAL A 53 -5.23 -5.79 12.08
C VAL A 53 -6.67 -6.29 11.93
N ALA A 54 -7.56 -5.91 12.84
CA ALA A 54 -8.97 -6.33 12.83
C ALA A 54 -9.75 -5.82 11.59
N ARG A 55 -9.25 -4.82 10.88
CA ARG A 55 -9.88 -4.22 9.70
C ARG A 55 -9.41 -4.80 8.38
N LYS A 56 -8.33 -5.59 8.40
CA LYS A 56 -7.72 -6.17 7.21
C LYS A 56 -8.41 -7.49 6.82
N LYS A 57 -8.54 -7.73 5.52
CA LYS A 57 -8.97 -9.03 4.99
C LYS A 57 -7.87 -10.08 5.17
N ASN A 58 -6.62 -9.70 4.89
CA ASN A 58 -5.45 -10.55 5.05
C ASN A 58 -4.42 -9.84 5.94
N ALA A 59 -3.69 -10.59 6.74
CA ALA A 59 -2.67 -10.02 7.64
C ALA A 59 -1.58 -9.25 6.89
N ALA A 60 -1.26 -9.66 5.66
CA ALA A 60 -0.25 -9.04 4.81
C ALA A 60 -0.75 -7.76 4.10
N ASP A 61 -2.05 -7.46 4.10
CA ASP A 61 -2.58 -6.25 3.50
C ASP A 61 -1.96 -5.02 4.17
N PHE A 62 -1.71 -3.98 3.41
CA PHE A 62 -1.10 -2.77 3.93
C PHE A 62 -1.94 -1.53 3.63
N VAL A 63 -1.81 -0.53 4.49
CA VAL A 63 -2.62 0.67 4.42
C VAL A 63 -2.15 1.60 3.32
N LEU A 64 -3.10 2.08 2.52
CA LEU A 64 -2.93 3.11 1.51
C LEU A 64 -3.40 4.48 1.98
N TRP A 65 -4.44 4.49 2.85
CA TRP A 65 -5.03 5.69 3.42
C TRP A 65 -5.45 5.45 4.86
N LYS A 66 -5.12 6.40 5.74
CA LYS A 66 -5.52 6.38 7.16
C LYS A 66 -6.44 7.56 7.45
N PRO A 67 -7.55 7.39 8.17
CA PRO A 67 -8.35 8.51 8.64
C PRO A 67 -7.53 9.40 9.58
N GLU A 68 -7.70 10.71 9.45
CA GLU A 68 -7.07 11.71 10.31
C GLU A 68 -8.08 12.81 10.60
N LEU A 69 -8.55 12.86 11.83
CA LEU A 69 -9.61 13.80 12.24
C LEU A 69 -9.04 15.06 12.86
N ASP A 70 -7.97 14.95 13.63
CA ASP A 70 -7.43 16.02 14.48
C ASP A 70 -6.08 16.58 14.00
N GLY A 71 -5.41 15.88 13.08
CA GLY A 71 -4.10 16.24 12.58
C GLY A 71 -4.10 16.82 11.17
N VAL A 72 -2.92 16.80 10.55
CA VAL A 72 -2.76 17.18 9.15
C VAL A 72 -3.35 16.11 8.25
N GLY A 73 -4.45 16.43 7.61
CA GLY A 73 -5.17 15.52 6.71
C GLY A 73 -5.75 16.26 5.51
N TRP A 74 -6.07 15.49 4.48
CA TRP A 74 -6.67 15.97 3.25
C TRP A 74 -8.02 15.31 3.03
N ASP A 75 -8.90 16.00 2.34
CA ASP A 75 -10.20 15.44 1.94
C ASP A 75 -10.00 14.50 0.74
N ALA A 76 -10.64 13.34 0.79
CA ALA A 76 -10.64 12.35 -0.27
C ALA A 76 -12.02 11.70 -0.39
N PRO A 77 -12.37 11.06 -1.53
CA PRO A 77 -13.66 10.39 -1.71
C PRO A 77 -13.95 9.30 -0.68
N PHE A 78 -12.91 8.71 -0.11
CA PHE A 78 -12.99 7.69 0.93
C PHE A 78 -12.87 8.24 2.36
N GLY A 79 -12.94 9.58 2.52
CA GLY A 79 -12.94 10.29 3.81
C GLY A 79 -11.69 11.14 4.04
N ARG A 80 -11.79 12.07 5.03
CA ARG A 80 -10.65 12.89 5.44
C ARG A 80 -9.58 12.03 6.09
N GLY A 81 -8.31 12.21 5.65
CA GLY A 81 -7.24 11.39 6.15
C GLY A 81 -5.87 11.75 5.57
N ARG A 82 -4.94 10.84 5.66
CA ARG A 82 -3.58 10.96 5.14
C ARG A 82 -3.13 9.67 4.44
N PRO A 83 -2.21 9.77 3.47
CA PRO A 83 -1.68 8.58 2.79
C PRO A 83 -0.94 7.65 3.77
N GLY A 84 -0.95 6.37 3.45
CA GLY A 84 -0.06 5.40 4.04
C GLY A 84 1.37 5.56 3.49
N TRP A 85 2.35 5.10 4.25
CA TRP A 85 3.77 5.23 3.89
C TRP A 85 4.10 4.69 2.49
N HIS A 86 3.59 3.52 2.15
CA HIS A 86 3.96 2.83 0.91
C HIS A 86 3.54 3.56 -0.36
N ILE A 87 2.34 4.14 -0.38
CA ILE A 87 1.84 4.83 -1.57
C ILE A 87 2.55 6.16 -1.86
N GLU A 88 3.19 6.75 -0.85
CA GLU A 88 3.96 7.98 -1.01
C GLU A 88 5.12 7.77 -2.00
N CYS A 89 5.92 6.73 -1.78
CA CYS A 89 7.04 6.40 -2.67
C CYS A 89 6.56 6.07 -4.09
N SER A 90 5.49 5.29 -4.21
CA SER A 90 4.92 4.92 -5.51
C SER A 90 4.43 6.14 -6.29
N ALA A 91 3.71 7.03 -5.62
CA ALA A 91 3.19 8.25 -6.24
C ALA A 91 4.30 9.23 -6.63
N MET A 92 5.32 9.40 -5.78
CA MET A 92 6.48 10.25 -6.08
C MET A 92 7.30 9.68 -7.23
N ALA A 93 7.59 8.38 -7.22
CA ALA A 93 8.33 7.73 -8.29
C ALA A 93 7.61 7.86 -9.64
N LYS A 94 6.31 7.56 -9.70
CA LYS A 94 5.51 7.74 -10.91
C LYS A 94 5.50 9.17 -11.41
N ALA A 95 5.38 10.16 -10.52
CA ALA A 95 5.32 11.57 -10.88
C ALA A 95 6.65 12.12 -11.41
N THR A 96 7.78 11.58 -10.96
CA THR A 96 9.13 12.11 -11.30
C THR A 96 9.87 11.28 -12.34
N LEU A 97 9.68 9.96 -12.33
CA LEU A 97 10.42 9.01 -13.17
C LEU A 97 9.55 8.37 -14.26
N GLY A 98 8.24 8.55 -14.21
CA GLY A 98 7.31 7.93 -15.14
C GLY A 98 6.78 6.57 -14.69
N GLU A 99 6.22 5.82 -15.62
CA GLU A 99 5.55 4.54 -15.33
C GLU A 99 6.52 3.36 -15.22
N VAL A 100 7.68 3.47 -15.83
CA VAL A 100 8.73 2.44 -15.82
C VAL A 100 9.94 2.98 -15.10
N ILE A 101 10.44 2.23 -14.13
CA ILE A 101 11.60 2.57 -13.33
C ILE A 101 12.67 1.50 -13.57
N ASP A 102 13.85 1.90 -14.03
CA ASP A 102 14.94 0.98 -14.35
C ASP A 102 15.71 0.55 -13.11
N ILE A 103 15.86 1.44 -12.13
CA ILE A 103 16.60 1.18 -10.90
C ILE A 103 15.77 1.65 -9.70
N HIS A 104 15.39 0.72 -8.84
CA HIS A 104 14.73 1.00 -7.58
C HIS A 104 15.59 0.47 -6.43
N CYS A 105 16.05 1.35 -5.54
CA CYS A 105 16.84 0.99 -4.37
C CYS A 105 16.02 1.16 -3.09
N GLY A 106 16.13 0.20 -2.20
CA GLY A 106 15.47 0.22 -0.89
C GLY A 106 16.39 -0.31 0.20
N GLY A 107 16.03 -0.07 1.46
CA GLY A 107 16.74 -0.64 2.60
C GLY A 107 16.42 -2.13 2.80
N VAL A 108 17.24 -2.80 3.63
CA VAL A 108 17.08 -4.21 3.99
C VAL A 108 16.15 -4.39 5.22
N ASP A 109 15.32 -3.42 5.52
CA ASP A 109 14.35 -3.56 6.62
C ASP A 109 13.26 -4.56 6.20
N PRO A 110 13.17 -5.73 6.84
CA PRO A 110 12.33 -6.83 6.36
C PRO A 110 10.83 -6.54 6.36
N VAL A 111 10.40 -5.46 7.01
CA VAL A 111 8.98 -5.14 7.17
C VAL A 111 8.49 -4.07 6.20
N SER A 112 9.36 -3.11 5.81
CA SER A 112 8.93 -1.91 5.08
C SER A 112 9.15 -1.98 3.57
N TYR A 113 10.05 -2.82 3.10
CA TYR A 113 10.56 -2.76 1.71
C TYR A 113 10.19 -3.96 0.83
N THR A 114 9.49 -4.92 1.37
CA THR A 114 8.91 -6.04 0.60
C THR A 114 7.80 -5.60 -0.35
N HIS A 115 7.37 -4.34 -0.26
CA HIS A 115 6.29 -3.75 -1.05
C HIS A 115 6.78 -2.96 -2.27
N LEU A 116 8.03 -3.12 -2.65
CA LEU A 116 8.65 -2.45 -3.80
C LEU A 116 8.05 -2.81 -5.16
N THR A 117 7.09 -3.71 -5.19
CA THR A 117 6.36 -4.09 -6.40
C THR A 117 5.22 -3.13 -6.76
N LEU A 118 4.86 -2.18 -5.90
CA LEU A 118 3.80 -1.20 -6.21
C LEU A 118 4.04 -0.40 -7.50
N PRO A 119 5.25 0.04 -7.84
CA PRO A 119 5.51 0.69 -9.12
C PRO A 119 5.27 -0.21 -10.34
N THR A 120 5.42 -1.52 -10.20
CA THR A 120 5.20 -2.49 -11.28
C THR A 120 3.73 -2.86 -11.49
N ILE A 121 2.87 -2.63 -10.50
CA ILE A 121 1.42 -2.84 -10.63
C ILE A 121 0.79 -1.91 -11.67
N TYR A 122 1.40 -0.78 -11.95
CA TYR A 122 0.93 0.20 -12.93
C TYR A 122 1.40 -0.06 -14.37
N SER A 123 2.17 -1.11 -14.61
CA SER A 123 2.64 -1.50 -15.96
C SER A 123 1.71 -2.50 -16.64
N VAL A 124 0.51 -2.70 -16.11
CA VAL A 124 -0.49 -3.61 -16.70
C VAL A 124 -1.64 -2.84 -17.27
#